data_1d8d6fbed0a3972b0be0b30279576a5a
#
_entry.id   1d8d6fbed0a3972b0be0b30279576a5a
#
_cell.length_a   1.000
_cell.length_b   1.000
_cell.length_c   1.000
_cell.angle_alpha   90.00
_cell.angle_beta   90.00
_cell.angle_gamma   90.00
#
_symmetry.space_group_name_H-M   'P 1'
#
loop_
_entity.id
_entity.type
_entity.pdbx_description
1 polymer ?
#
loop_
_entity_poly.entity_id
_entity_poly.type
_entity_poly.pdbx_seq_one_letter_code
_entity_poly.pdbx_strand_id
1 'polypeptide(L)'
;MMTNPPIIFDRFSCDNCADKSSLDFEFTMAFQPIINCQTKLIFGYEALVRGLNNESAYSIISKVNDDNRYLFDQLCRVKAISLASKLKLESMLSINFLPKAVYKPERCIRTTIEAAKVHDFPIDKIMFEFTEVEKIDDSNFVKEIVEYYKNMGFKTAIDDFGSGYAGLGLLADFQTNIIKLDMDLIRNIDKDKPRQLIIK
;
A
#
# COMPACT_ATOMS: atom_id res chain seq x y z
N MET A 1 17.93 -23.42 8.39
CA MET A 1 17.01 -22.28 8.31
C MET A 1 17.85 -21.01 8.24
N MET A 2 17.97 -20.39 7.08
CA MET A 2 18.66 -19.08 6.98
C MET A 2 17.71 -18.02 7.53
N THR A 3 17.99 -17.52 8.72
CA THR A 3 17.32 -16.34 9.24
C THR A 3 17.86 -15.14 8.46
N ASN A 4 17.03 -14.54 7.62
CA ASN A 4 17.39 -13.26 7.03
C ASN A 4 17.72 -12.29 8.17
N PRO A 5 18.82 -11.51 8.07
CA PRO A 5 19.15 -10.55 9.09
C PRO A 5 17.97 -9.59 9.29
N PRO A 6 17.71 -9.14 10.52
CA PRO A 6 16.70 -8.13 10.78
C PRO A 6 17.05 -6.88 9.95
N ILE A 7 16.05 -6.33 9.27
CA ILE A 7 16.24 -5.03 8.60
C ILE A 7 16.49 -4.02 9.71
N ILE A 8 17.68 -3.44 9.70
CA ILE A 8 18.10 -2.45 10.69
C ILE A 8 17.44 -1.13 10.30
N PHE A 9 16.28 -0.84 10.86
CA PHE A 9 15.52 0.40 10.62
C PHE A 9 16.33 1.66 10.92
N ASP A 10 17.23 1.61 11.91
CA ASP A 10 18.04 2.75 12.35
C ASP A 10 18.94 3.35 11.25
N ARG A 11 19.27 2.60 10.20
CA ARG A 11 20.08 3.11 9.07
C ARG A 11 19.31 3.91 8.04
N PHE A 12 17.98 3.77 7.98
CA PHE A 12 17.15 4.30 6.89
C PHE A 12 15.97 5.14 7.40
N SER A 13 15.76 5.20 8.72
CA SER A 13 14.70 5.96 9.33
C SER A 13 14.92 7.47 9.11
N CYS A 14 13.84 8.19 8.80
CA CYS A 14 13.82 9.65 8.94
C CYS A 14 13.73 10.01 10.44
N ASP A 15 13.97 11.29 10.78
CA ASP A 15 13.98 11.75 12.18
C ASP A 15 12.70 11.37 12.94
N ASN A 16 11.54 11.31 12.25
CA ASN A 16 10.26 10.89 12.83
C ASN A 16 10.11 9.36 13.02
N CYS A 17 10.96 8.55 12.38
CA CYS A 17 10.99 7.10 12.54
C CYS A 17 12.08 6.64 13.51
N ALA A 18 13.13 7.46 13.73
CA ALA A 18 14.31 7.11 14.51
C ALA A 18 14.03 7.02 16.02
N ASP A 19 13.06 7.81 16.54
CA ASP A 19 12.80 7.87 17.98
C ASP A 19 11.97 6.70 18.52
N LYS A 20 11.50 5.78 17.67
CA LYS A 20 10.61 4.70 18.06
C LYS A 20 11.11 3.35 17.55
N SER A 21 11.75 2.61 18.42
CA SER A 21 12.44 1.35 18.11
C SER A 21 11.53 0.13 17.93
N SER A 22 10.28 0.16 18.39
CA SER A 22 9.35 -0.98 18.29
C SER A 22 7.89 -0.56 18.42
N LEU A 23 6.99 -1.34 17.80
CA LEU A 23 5.56 -1.32 18.12
C LEU A 23 5.32 -2.17 19.37
N ASP A 24 4.31 -1.80 20.16
CA ASP A 24 3.83 -2.55 21.34
C ASP A 24 2.90 -3.71 20.97
N PHE A 25 2.71 -3.96 19.67
CA PHE A 25 1.91 -5.05 19.14
C PHE A 25 2.58 -5.71 17.93
N GLU A 26 2.24 -6.96 17.71
CA GLU A 26 2.71 -7.73 16.55
C GLU A 26 1.61 -7.90 15.52
N PHE A 27 2.01 -8.06 14.25
CA PHE A 27 1.12 -8.29 13.13
C PHE A 27 1.82 -9.08 12.01
N THR A 28 1.05 -9.59 11.08
CA THR A 28 1.50 -10.26 9.86
C THR A 28 0.71 -9.76 8.65
N MET A 29 0.95 -10.34 7.46
CA MET A 29 0.20 -10.06 6.24
C MET A 29 -0.50 -11.30 5.74
N ALA A 30 -1.74 -11.11 5.26
CA ALA A 30 -2.42 -12.03 4.35
C ALA A 30 -2.31 -11.48 2.92
N PHE A 31 -2.41 -12.36 1.93
CA PHE A 31 -2.32 -11.98 0.52
C PHE A 31 -3.61 -12.35 -0.19
N GLN A 32 -4.32 -11.32 -0.68
CA GLN A 32 -5.55 -11.49 -1.45
C GLN A 32 -5.24 -11.43 -2.94
N PRO A 33 -5.58 -12.47 -3.73
CA PRO A 33 -5.27 -12.48 -5.15
C PRO A 33 -6.12 -11.47 -5.91
N ILE A 34 -5.49 -10.76 -6.85
CA ILE A 34 -6.10 -9.89 -7.86
C ILE A 34 -6.04 -10.64 -9.18
N ILE A 35 -7.20 -10.90 -9.78
CA ILE A 35 -7.33 -11.73 -10.97
C ILE A 35 -7.53 -10.85 -12.22
N ASN A 36 -6.77 -11.10 -13.25
CA ASN A 36 -7.02 -10.54 -14.57
C ASN A 36 -8.24 -11.23 -15.21
N CYS A 37 -9.33 -10.50 -15.38
CA CYS A 37 -10.60 -11.05 -15.87
C CYS A 37 -10.54 -11.56 -17.32
N GLN A 38 -9.62 -11.04 -18.14
CA GLN A 38 -9.46 -11.46 -19.54
C GLN A 38 -8.66 -12.76 -19.62
N THR A 39 -7.49 -12.81 -18.96
CA THR A 39 -6.59 -13.97 -19.02
C THR A 39 -6.93 -15.06 -18.02
N LYS A 40 -7.72 -14.76 -16.98
CA LYS A 40 -8.04 -15.61 -15.83
C LYS A 40 -6.80 -15.98 -14.99
N LEU A 41 -5.70 -15.25 -15.18
CA LEU A 41 -4.47 -15.45 -14.41
C LEU A 41 -4.39 -14.45 -13.26
N ILE A 42 -3.55 -14.76 -12.27
CA ILE A 42 -3.25 -13.85 -11.17
C ILE A 42 -2.45 -12.67 -11.72
N PHE A 43 -2.98 -11.46 -11.55
CA PHE A 43 -2.29 -10.21 -11.84
C PHE A 43 -1.34 -9.83 -10.70
N GLY A 44 -1.79 -10.02 -9.47
CA GLY A 44 -1.04 -9.66 -8.28
C GLY A 44 -1.71 -10.12 -7.00
N TYR A 45 -1.14 -9.70 -5.89
CA TYR A 45 -1.68 -9.92 -4.55
C TYR A 45 -1.68 -8.63 -3.76
N GLU A 46 -2.79 -8.34 -3.11
CA GLU A 46 -2.86 -7.27 -2.13
C GLU A 46 -2.43 -7.78 -0.76
N ALA A 47 -1.47 -7.07 -0.15
CA ALA A 47 -0.99 -7.36 1.19
C ALA A 47 -1.88 -6.69 2.23
N LEU A 48 -2.57 -7.48 3.00
CA LEU A 48 -3.55 -7.04 3.99
C LEU A 48 -3.06 -7.39 5.40
N VAL A 49 -2.98 -6.39 6.28
CA VAL A 49 -2.56 -6.59 7.66
C VAL A 49 -3.50 -7.55 8.41
N ARG A 50 -2.91 -8.42 9.24
CA ARG A 50 -3.61 -9.36 10.12
C ARG A 50 -2.84 -9.50 11.43
N GLY A 51 -3.52 -9.86 12.49
CA GLY A 51 -2.84 -10.30 13.71
C GLY A 51 -2.23 -11.70 13.54
N LEU A 52 -1.35 -12.09 14.46
CA LEU A 52 -0.65 -13.38 14.39
C LEU A 52 -1.58 -14.58 14.50
N ASN A 53 -2.71 -14.44 15.19
CA ASN A 53 -3.75 -15.45 15.32
C ASN A 53 -4.93 -15.20 14.35
N ASN A 54 -4.66 -14.56 13.21
CA ASN A 54 -5.63 -14.22 12.18
C ASN A 54 -6.68 -13.18 12.64
N GLU A 55 -6.34 -12.31 13.59
CA GLU A 55 -7.16 -11.18 13.97
C GLU A 55 -7.35 -10.23 12.76
N SER A 56 -8.50 -9.57 12.72
CA SER A 56 -8.87 -8.71 11.60
C SER A 56 -7.92 -7.50 11.43
N ALA A 57 -7.86 -6.95 10.21
CA ALA A 57 -7.14 -5.71 9.97
C ALA A 57 -7.56 -4.60 10.93
N TYR A 58 -8.87 -4.47 11.19
CA TYR A 58 -9.41 -3.47 12.10
C TYR A 58 -8.82 -3.57 13.52
N SER A 59 -8.65 -4.79 14.07
CA SER A 59 -8.09 -4.98 15.41
C SER A 59 -6.63 -4.57 15.52
N ILE A 60 -5.89 -4.56 14.41
CA ILE A 60 -4.50 -4.11 14.36
C ILE A 60 -4.44 -2.60 14.08
N ILE A 61 -5.19 -2.12 13.09
CA ILE A 61 -5.20 -0.71 12.70
C ILE A 61 -5.73 0.18 13.84
N SER A 62 -6.67 -0.30 14.65
CA SER A 62 -7.17 0.43 15.83
C SER A 62 -6.12 0.73 16.90
N LYS A 63 -4.96 0.07 16.87
CA LYS A 63 -3.80 0.33 17.76
C LYS A 63 -2.84 1.39 17.19
N VAL A 64 -3.06 1.78 15.91
CA VAL A 64 -2.24 2.79 15.25
C VAL A 64 -2.73 4.18 15.64
N ASN A 65 -1.80 5.02 16.05
CA ASN A 65 -2.04 6.40 16.46
C ASN A 65 -0.97 7.33 15.89
N ASP A 66 -1.03 8.61 16.20
CA ASP A 66 -0.09 9.61 15.71
C ASP A 66 1.37 9.30 16.06
N ASP A 67 1.58 8.60 17.17
CA ASP A 67 2.91 8.28 17.68
C ASP A 67 3.56 7.12 16.96
N ASN A 68 2.82 6.16 16.46
CA ASN A 68 3.36 4.92 15.89
C ASN A 68 3.06 4.73 14.38
N ARG A 69 2.23 5.60 13.77
CA ARG A 69 1.79 5.44 12.36
C ARG A 69 2.94 5.34 11.37
N TYR A 70 3.99 6.16 11.53
CA TYR A 70 5.14 6.14 10.62
C TYR A 70 5.88 4.80 10.66
N LEU A 71 6.14 4.32 11.87
CA LEU A 71 6.79 3.02 12.07
C LEU A 71 5.92 1.87 11.57
N PHE A 72 4.62 1.92 11.87
CA PHE A 72 3.66 0.91 11.42
C PHE A 72 3.62 0.82 9.89
N ASP A 73 3.49 1.95 9.19
CA ASP A 73 3.47 2.00 7.72
C ASP A 73 4.76 1.41 7.11
N GLN A 74 5.92 1.78 7.63
CA GLN A 74 7.19 1.22 7.18
C GLN A 74 7.30 -0.29 7.44
N LEU A 75 6.86 -0.76 8.61
CA LEU A 75 6.85 -2.18 8.95
C LEU A 75 5.88 -2.98 8.07
N CYS A 76 4.72 -2.41 7.69
CA CYS A 76 3.79 -3.03 6.75
C CYS A 76 4.48 -3.31 5.41
N ARG A 77 5.17 -2.32 4.85
CA ARG A 77 5.89 -2.45 3.58
C ARG A 77 6.97 -3.53 3.63
N VAL A 78 7.81 -3.48 4.67
CA VAL A 78 8.90 -4.46 4.86
C VAL A 78 8.36 -5.88 5.04
N LYS A 79 7.33 -6.05 5.88
CA LYS A 79 6.71 -7.38 6.11
C LYS A 79 6.05 -7.91 4.85
N ALA A 80 5.33 -7.07 4.10
CA ALA A 80 4.71 -7.46 2.85
C ALA A 80 5.74 -8.01 1.86
N ILE A 81 6.83 -7.27 1.63
CA ILE A 81 7.91 -7.67 0.72
C ILE A 81 8.61 -8.96 1.20
N SER A 82 8.97 -9.01 2.48
CA SER A 82 9.65 -10.18 3.07
C SER A 82 8.80 -11.45 2.94
N LEU A 83 7.51 -11.36 3.25
CA LEU A 83 6.61 -12.52 3.18
C LEU A 83 6.29 -12.89 1.73
N ALA A 84 6.08 -11.92 0.83
CA ALA A 84 5.88 -12.17 -0.59
C ALA A 84 7.07 -12.91 -1.20
N SER A 85 8.29 -12.47 -0.91
CA SER A 85 9.52 -13.17 -1.34
C SER A 85 9.61 -14.59 -0.77
N LYS A 86 9.35 -14.79 0.53
CA LYS A 86 9.35 -16.13 1.16
C LYS A 86 8.32 -17.08 0.53
N LEU A 87 7.17 -16.55 0.13
CA LEU A 87 6.11 -17.29 -0.57
C LEU A 87 6.38 -17.45 -2.07
N LYS A 88 7.49 -16.87 -2.58
CA LYS A 88 7.86 -16.87 -4.00
C LYS A 88 6.75 -16.29 -4.89
N LEU A 89 6.13 -15.20 -4.46
CA LEU A 89 5.17 -14.48 -5.29
C LEU A 89 5.92 -13.76 -6.42
N GLU A 90 5.65 -14.13 -7.64
CA GLU A 90 6.30 -13.56 -8.85
C GLU A 90 5.47 -12.49 -9.54
N SER A 91 4.23 -12.30 -9.10
CA SER A 91 3.28 -11.33 -9.64
C SER A 91 3.38 -9.97 -8.93
N MET A 92 2.51 -9.02 -9.29
CA MET A 92 2.42 -7.71 -8.65
C MET A 92 2.12 -7.87 -7.15
N LEU A 93 2.82 -7.13 -6.31
CA LEU A 93 2.56 -6.99 -4.87
C LEU A 93 1.97 -5.62 -4.61
N SER A 94 0.71 -5.57 -4.23
CA SER A 94 0.05 -4.33 -3.84
C SER A 94 0.14 -4.12 -2.34
N ILE A 95 0.53 -2.91 -1.93
CA ILE A 95 0.74 -2.52 -0.54
C ILE A 95 0.00 -1.22 -0.28
N ASN A 96 -0.92 -1.25 0.68
CA ASN A 96 -1.56 -0.04 1.17
C ASN A 96 -0.54 0.85 1.87
N PHE A 97 -0.57 2.14 1.64
CA PHE A 97 0.22 3.10 2.37
C PHE A 97 -0.62 4.30 2.80
N LEU A 98 -0.17 4.93 3.88
CA LEU A 98 -0.82 6.10 4.44
C LEU A 98 -0.07 7.35 3.97
N PRO A 99 -0.65 8.21 3.10
CA PRO A 99 0.02 9.46 2.69
C PRO A 99 0.46 10.32 3.89
N LYS A 100 -0.34 10.36 4.95
CA LYS A 100 0.00 11.04 6.23
C LYS A 100 1.17 10.42 7.00
N ALA A 101 1.58 9.19 6.64
CA ALA A 101 2.79 8.54 7.16
C ALA A 101 4.03 8.80 6.30
N VAL A 102 3.94 9.66 5.29
CA VAL A 102 5.08 10.07 4.45
C VAL A 102 5.46 11.50 4.82
N TYR A 103 6.60 11.67 5.47
CA TYR A 103 7.15 12.99 5.81
C TYR A 103 7.97 13.58 4.66
N LYS A 104 8.84 12.76 4.06
CA LYS A 104 9.64 13.08 2.87
C LYS A 104 9.68 11.86 1.96
N PRO A 105 9.12 11.94 0.74
CA PRO A 105 9.03 10.78 -0.16
C PRO A 105 10.37 10.09 -0.37
N GLU A 106 11.44 10.87 -0.61
CA GLU A 106 12.79 10.39 -0.87
C GLU A 106 13.46 9.69 0.32
N ARG A 107 13.03 9.96 1.56
CA ARG A 107 13.53 9.29 2.76
C ARG A 107 12.68 8.07 3.10
N CYS A 108 11.36 8.25 3.11
CA CYS A 108 10.43 7.21 3.53
C CYS A 108 10.45 5.99 2.60
N ILE A 109 10.78 6.16 1.30
CA ILE A 109 10.86 5.06 0.35
C ILE A 109 12.13 4.19 0.51
N ARG A 110 13.19 4.70 1.13
CA ARG A 110 14.48 4.00 1.24
C ARG A 110 14.35 2.65 1.94
N THR A 111 13.57 2.58 3.01
CA THR A 111 13.31 1.33 3.74
C THR A 111 12.67 0.28 2.85
N THR A 112 11.74 0.70 1.98
CA THR A 112 11.10 -0.19 1.00
C THR A 112 12.10 -0.69 -0.05
N ILE A 113 12.94 0.20 -0.59
CA ILE A 113 13.97 -0.15 -1.57
C ILE A 113 14.97 -1.14 -0.97
N GLU A 114 15.39 -0.90 0.27
CA GLU A 114 16.32 -1.81 0.96
C GLU A 114 15.65 -3.16 1.25
N ALA A 115 14.39 -3.18 1.68
CA ALA A 115 13.64 -4.42 1.84
C ALA A 115 13.53 -5.20 0.53
N ALA A 116 13.21 -4.52 -0.57
CA ALA A 116 13.13 -5.13 -1.90
C ALA A 116 14.48 -5.75 -2.30
N LYS A 117 15.58 -5.03 -2.09
CA LYS A 117 16.96 -5.51 -2.36
C LYS A 117 17.34 -6.70 -1.49
N VAL A 118 17.12 -6.63 -0.17
CA VAL A 118 17.48 -7.70 0.79
C VAL A 118 16.70 -8.99 0.51
N HIS A 119 15.46 -8.86 0.06
CA HIS A 119 14.58 -10.00 -0.22
C HIS A 119 14.54 -10.40 -1.70
N ASP A 120 15.36 -9.77 -2.55
CA ASP A 120 15.41 -10.02 -4.00
C ASP A 120 14.00 -9.92 -4.65
N PHE A 121 13.24 -8.88 -4.27
CA PHE A 121 11.90 -8.63 -4.81
C PHE A 121 11.95 -7.44 -5.79
N PRO A 122 11.51 -7.62 -7.06
CA PRO A 122 11.61 -6.57 -8.08
C PRO A 122 10.78 -5.33 -7.73
N ILE A 123 11.38 -4.14 -7.80
CA ILE A 123 10.71 -2.87 -7.49
C ILE A 123 9.54 -2.58 -8.43
N ASP A 124 9.68 -2.91 -9.71
CA ASP A 124 8.64 -2.74 -10.73
C ASP A 124 7.41 -3.64 -10.53
N LYS A 125 7.51 -4.62 -9.65
CA LYS A 125 6.39 -5.46 -9.17
C LYS A 125 5.79 -4.99 -7.85
N ILE A 126 6.23 -3.87 -7.28
CA ILE A 126 5.60 -3.28 -6.10
C ILE A 126 4.67 -2.16 -6.54
N MET A 127 3.43 -2.23 -6.08
CA MET A 127 2.39 -1.23 -6.29
C MET A 127 1.95 -0.65 -4.95
N PHE A 128 1.93 0.68 -4.85
CA PHE A 128 1.40 1.37 -3.69
C PHE A 128 -0.02 1.82 -3.92
N GLU A 129 -0.91 1.49 -2.98
CA GLU A 129 -2.31 1.89 -2.99
C GLU A 129 -2.57 2.93 -1.92
N PHE A 130 -3.32 3.97 -2.24
CA PHE A 130 -3.80 4.95 -1.29
C PHE A 130 -5.30 5.18 -1.50
N THR A 131 -6.03 5.38 -0.40
CA THR A 131 -7.47 5.53 -0.42
C THR A 131 -7.88 6.98 -0.59
N GLU A 132 -9.02 7.22 -1.28
CA GLU A 132 -9.65 8.54 -1.32
C GLU A 132 -10.19 9.01 0.04
N VAL A 133 -10.46 8.06 0.94
CA VAL A 133 -11.10 8.32 2.25
C VAL A 133 -10.17 9.05 3.21
N GLU A 134 -8.85 8.92 3.06
CA GLU A 134 -7.94 9.81 3.76
C GLU A 134 -8.16 11.24 3.25
N LYS A 135 -8.74 12.10 4.11
CA LYS A 135 -8.84 13.53 3.83
C LYS A 135 -7.44 14.04 3.49
N ILE A 136 -7.20 14.18 2.20
CA ILE A 136 -5.96 14.72 1.65
C ILE A 136 -6.05 16.24 1.83
N ASP A 137 -5.43 16.73 2.89
CA ASP A 137 -5.39 18.16 3.18
C ASP A 137 -4.49 18.93 2.18
N ASP A 138 -3.58 18.19 1.51
CA ASP A 138 -2.67 18.73 0.49
C ASP A 138 -2.54 17.76 -0.68
N SER A 139 -3.32 17.96 -1.74
CA SER A 139 -3.28 17.15 -2.97
C SER A 139 -1.93 17.27 -3.70
N ASN A 140 -1.23 18.39 -3.58
CA ASN A 140 0.08 18.60 -4.20
C ASN A 140 1.12 17.68 -3.56
N PHE A 141 1.08 17.51 -2.24
CA PHE A 141 2.00 16.62 -1.55
C PHE A 141 1.79 15.15 -1.95
N VAL A 142 0.53 14.69 -2.09
CA VAL A 142 0.24 13.33 -2.60
C VAL A 142 0.71 13.17 -4.03
N LYS A 143 0.53 14.18 -4.87
CA LYS A 143 1.06 14.20 -6.24
C LYS A 143 2.58 14.03 -6.25
N GLU A 144 3.31 14.77 -5.42
CA GLU A 144 4.77 14.63 -5.29
C GLU A 144 5.17 13.20 -4.89
N ILE A 145 4.48 12.59 -3.92
CA ILE A 145 4.72 11.19 -3.51
C ILE A 145 4.53 10.25 -4.70
N VAL A 146 3.39 10.35 -5.40
CA VAL A 146 3.05 9.47 -6.52
C VAL A 146 4.07 9.60 -7.65
N GLU A 147 4.40 10.83 -8.05
CA GLU A 147 5.38 11.09 -9.11
C GLU A 147 6.76 10.58 -8.72
N TYR A 148 7.18 10.81 -7.48
CA TYR A 148 8.47 10.33 -6.99
C TYR A 148 8.54 8.79 -7.00
N TYR A 149 7.51 8.10 -6.51
CA TYR A 149 7.47 6.64 -6.49
C TYR A 149 7.45 6.05 -7.91
N LYS A 150 6.68 6.66 -8.83
CA LYS A 150 6.68 6.26 -10.25
C LYS A 150 8.06 6.41 -10.89
N ASN A 151 8.77 7.52 -10.62
CA ASN A 151 10.12 7.75 -11.12
C ASN A 151 11.14 6.74 -10.57
N MET A 152 10.90 6.19 -9.38
CA MET A 152 11.71 5.12 -8.80
C MET A 152 11.37 3.71 -9.35
N GLY A 153 10.37 3.60 -10.24
CA GLY A 153 9.97 2.35 -10.88
C GLY A 153 8.80 1.63 -10.21
N PHE A 154 8.28 2.14 -9.09
CA PHE A 154 7.09 1.60 -8.43
C PHE A 154 5.83 1.84 -9.27
N LYS A 155 4.81 1.00 -9.09
CA LYS A 155 3.46 1.27 -9.56
C LYS A 155 2.66 1.96 -8.47
N THR A 156 1.62 2.68 -8.87
CA THR A 156 0.71 3.36 -7.95
C THR A 156 -0.73 3.09 -8.32
N ALA A 157 -1.60 3.04 -7.31
CA ALA A 157 -3.04 2.86 -7.50
C ALA A 157 -3.82 3.76 -6.56
N ILE A 158 -4.98 4.25 -7.02
CA ILE A 158 -6.01 4.81 -6.15
C ILE A 158 -6.93 3.66 -5.75
N ASP A 159 -7.19 3.52 -4.44
CA ASP A 159 -8.13 2.55 -3.91
C ASP A 159 -9.44 3.21 -3.46
N ASP A 160 -10.51 2.42 -3.37
CA ASP A 160 -11.87 2.84 -3.01
C ASP A 160 -12.39 4.03 -3.86
N PHE A 161 -11.97 4.11 -5.14
CA PHE A 161 -12.36 5.20 -6.02
C PHE A 161 -13.88 5.28 -6.18
N GLY A 162 -14.41 6.47 -5.85
CA GLY A 162 -15.85 6.75 -5.89
C GLY A 162 -16.56 6.60 -4.55
N SER A 163 -15.85 6.27 -3.46
CA SER A 163 -16.41 6.25 -2.10
C SER A 163 -16.22 7.57 -1.35
N GLY A 164 -15.28 8.41 -1.80
CA GLY A 164 -14.83 9.61 -1.11
C GLY A 164 -15.20 10.93 -1.76
N TYR A 165 -14.63 12.01 -1.23
CA TYR A 165 -14.92 13.38 -1.64
C TYR A 165 -14.02 13.89 -2.79
N ALA A 166 -12.95 13.17 -3.13
CA ALA A 166 -11.86 13.70 -3.96
C ALA A 166 -11.77 13.10 -5.38
N GLY A 167 -12.45 12.00 -5.64
CA GLY A 167 -12.40 11.15 -6.82
C GLY A 167 -11.89 11.74 -8.13
N LEU A 168 -12.77 12.41 -8.87
CA LEU A 168 -12.42 12.99 -10.17
C LEU A 168 -11.41 14.14 -10.05
N GLY A 169 -11.40 14.89 -8.94
CA GLY A 169 -10.43 15.95 -8.69
C GLY A 169 -9.01 15.39 -8.60
N LEU A 170 -8.80 14.32 -7.83
CA LEU A 170 -7.49 13.66 -7.73
C LEU A 170 -7.01 13.16 -9.08
N LEU A 171 -7.89 12.56 -9.90
CA LEU A 171 -7.52 12.10 -11.24
C LEU A 171 -7.18 13.24 -12.20
N ALA A 172 -7.77 14.44 -12.01
CA ALA A 172 -7.40 15.61 -12.78
C ALA A 172 -6.03 16.17 -12.38
N ASP A 173 -5.70 16.11 -11.08
CA ASP A 173 -4.44 16.64 -10.54
C ASP A 173 -3.25 15.72 -10.83
N PHE A 174 -3.42 14.40 -10.72
CA PHE A 174 -2.38 13.41 -11.03
C PHE A 174 -3.00 12.06 -11.40
N GLN A 175 -2.23 11.24 -12.11
CA GLN A 175 -2.69 9.95 -12.60
C GLN A 175 -1.83 8.81 -12.05
N THR A 176 -2.50 7.80 -11.49
CA THR A 176 -1.89 6.54 -11.08
C THR A 176 -1.86 5.54 -12.24
N ASN A 177 -1.16 4.43 -12.03
CA ASN A 177 -1.13 3.34 -13.01
C ASN A 177 -2.44 2.54 -13.02
N ILE A 178 -3.12 2.45 -11.88
CA ILE A 178 -4.32 1.64 -11.67
C ILE A 178 -5.33 2.45 -10.85
N ILE A 179 -6.61 2.21 -11.11
CA ILE A 179 -7.73 2.69 -10.30
C ILE A 179 -8.49 1.44 -9.84
N LYS A 180 -8.69 1.30 -8.53
CA LYS A 180 -9.54 0.29 -7.92
C LYS A 180 -10.88 0.94 -7.58
N LEU A 181 -11.92 0.47 -8.23
CA LEU A 181 -13.26 1.00 -8.01
C LEU A 181 -13.82 0.50 -6.67
N ASP A 182 -14.44 1.40 -5.93
CA ASP A 182 -15.10 1.05 -4.67
C ASP A 182 -16.22 0.02 -4.89
N MET A 183 -16.40 -0.83 -3.90
CA MET A 183 -17.39 -1.91 -3.94
C MET A 183 -18.82 -1.39 -4.12
N ASP A 184 -19.16 -0.22 -3.58
CA ASP A 184 -20.50 0.35 -3.71
C ASP A 184 -20.80 0.80 -5.14
N LEU A 185 -19.80 1.15 -5.95
CA LEU A 185 -19.96 1.38 -7.38
C LEU A 185 -20.18 0.08 -8.17
N ILE A 186 -19.58 -1.01 -7.71
CA ILE A 186 -19.64 -2.32 -8.40
C ILE A 186 -20.85 -3.15 -7.98
N ARG A 187 -21.35 -2.96 -6.75
CA ARG A 187 -22.48 -3.74 -6.22
C ARG A 187 -23.73 -3.58 -7.10
N ASN A 188 -24.30 -4.72 -7.54
CA ASN A 188 -25.47 -4.80 -8.44
C ASN A 188 -25.29 -4.13 -9.82
N ILE A 189 -24.05 -3.94 -10.28
CA ILE A 189 -23.74 -3.30 -11.57
C ILE A 189 -24.41 -4.00 -12.75
N ASP A 190 -24.70 -5.29 -12.66
CA ASP A 190 -25.43 -6.07 -13.66
C ASP A 190 -26.85 -5.55 -13.89
N LYS A 191 -27.46 -4.87 -12.91
CA LYS A 191 -28.84 -4.38 -12.92
C LYS A 191 -28.98 -2.87 -12.81
N ASP A 192 -27.95 -2.17 -12.35
CA ASP A 192 -27.97 -0.74 -12.06
C ASP A 192 -27.42 0.07 -13.23
N LYS A 193 -28.32 0.61 -14.07
CA LYS A 193 -27.95 1.43 -15.23
C LYS A 193 -27.13 2.67 -14.90
N PRO A 194 -27.43 3.47 -13.87
CA PRO A 194 -26.59 4.59 -13.44
C PRO A 194 -25.16 4.15 -13.16
N ARG A 195 -24.93 3.08 -12.38
CA ARG A 195 -23.59 2.55 -12.10
C ARG A 195 -22.86 2.09 -13.37
N GLN A 196 -23.58 1.42 -14.29
CA GLN A 196 -23.02 1.02 -15.58
C GLN A 196 -22.54 2.21 -16.42
N LEU A 197 -23.21 3.35 -16.33
CA LEU A 197 -22.84 4.57 -17.06
C LEU A 197 -21.66 5.30 -16.43
N ILE A 198 -21.54 5.27 -15.09
CA ILE A 198 -20.43 5.89 -14.35
C ILE A 198 -19.11 5.14 -14.62
N ILE A 199 -19.17 3.82 -14.79
CA ILE A 199 -17.97 2.97 -14.93
C ILE A 199 -17.52 2.81 -16.40
N LYS A 200 -18.33 3.25 -17.35
CA LYS A 200 -17.95 3.27 -18.79
C LYS A 200 -17.04 4.43 -19.14
#